data_bd9f8e85e2895a31fb4c43fab9486666
#
_entry.id   bd9f8e85e2895a31fb4c43fab9486666
#
_cell.length_a   1.000
_cell.length_b   1.000
_cell.length_c   1.000
_cell.angle_alpha   90.00
_cell.angle_beta   90.00
_cell.angle_gamma   90.00
#
_symmetry.space_group_name_H-M   'P 1'
#
loop_
_entity.id
_entity.type
_entity.pdbx_description
1 polymer ?
#
loop_
_entity_poly.entity_id
_entity_poly.type
_entity_poly.pdbx_seq_one_letter_code
_entity_poly.pdbx_strand_id
1 'polypeptide(L)'
;MTPGLLNLAEKEATKLATIVIKNSISTELLNTLNTKDLFLITNNTVDINNSIINIFTKEATIEIQKNLKHLEEGNIEKVSFKEEVLADYDKDNLKKGIFQRISSGIVFNNPLLISLSPKIPIKFTLIGNTQSNIDTKVTNYGINNALVQVNLNISVNIQVLLPVTSKEITVNTEIPVVTKLINGVTPSYYFTNPHTYTLPN
;
A
#
# COMPACT_ATOMS: atom_id res chain seq x y z
N MET A 1 -16.90 -18.99 -20.56
CA MET A 1 -17.02 -18.01 -19.44
C MET A 1 -16.63 -16.65 -19.98
N THR A 2 -17.42 -15.64 -19.79
CA THR A 2 -17.20 -14.36 -20.45
C THR A 2 -16.09 -13.56 -19.76
N PRO A 3 -15.26 -12.85 -20.52
CA PRO A 3 -14.19 -12.00 -20.03
C PRO A 3 -14.64 -11.02 -18.93
N GLY A 4 -15.89 -10.56 -18.98
CA GLY A 4 -16.44 -9.58 -18.04
C GLY A 4 -16.54 -10.07 -16.59
N LEU A 5 -16.89 -11.34 -16.35
CA LEU A 5 -16.98 -11.88 -14.98
C LEU A 5 -15.59 -12.03 -14.35
N LEU A 6 -14.62 -12.46 -15.13
CA LEU A 6 -13.25 -12.61 -14.67
C LEU A 6 -12.62 -11.25 -14.35
N ASN A 7 -12.82 -10.26 -15.22
CA ASN A 7 -12.34 -8.90 -15.00
C ASN A 7 -12.95 -8.25 -13.73
N LEU A 8 -14.24 -8.52 -13.47
CA LEU A 8 -14.87 -8.04 -12.24
C LEU A 8 -14.28 -8.73 -10.99
N ALA A 9 -14.08 -10.06 -11.07
CA ALA A 9 -13.48 -10.82 -9.99
C ALA A 9 -12.05 -10.35 -9.67
N GLU A 10 -11.24 -10.05 -10.69
CA GLU A 10 -9.90 -9.47 -10.54
C GLU A 10 -9.95 -8.11 -9.86
N LYS A 11 -10.86 -7.23 -10.30
CA LYS A 11 -11.01 -5.90 -9.71
C LYS A 11 -11.36 -5.97 -8.23
N GLU A 12 -12.30 -6.85 -7.85
CA GLU A 12 -12.70 -7.03 -6.46
C GLU A 12 -11.57 -7.66 -5.63
N ALA A 13 -10.84 -8.64 -6.17
CA ALA A 13 -9.68 -9.24 -5.51
C ALA A 13 -8.55 -8.22 -5.29
N THR A 14 -8.25 -7.40 -6.29
CA THR A 14 -7.27 -6.31 -6.19
C THR A 14 -7.66 -5.29 -5.12
N LYS A 15 -8.95 -4.90 -5.09
CA LYS A 15 -9.48 -3.98 -4.08
C LYS A 15 -9.28 -4.54 -2.67
N LEU A 16 -9.70 -5.77 -2.43
CA LEU A 16 -9.56 -6.41 -1.13
C LEU A 16 -8.10 -6.55 -0.71
N ALA A 17 -7.25 -7.09 -1.58
CA ALA A 17 -5.82 -7.24 -1.30
C ALA A 17 -5.17 -5.89 -0.96
N THR A 18 -5.49 -4.83 -1.70
CA THR A 18 -5.00 -3.46 -1.43
C THR A 18 -5.45 -2.95 -0.06
N ILE A 19 -6.72 -3.20 0.32
CA ILE A 19 -7.25 -2.83 1.64
C ILE A 19 -6.47 -3.56 2.74
N VAL A 20 -6.26 -4.87 2.60
CA VAL A 20 -5.52 -5.68 3.56
C VAL A 20 -4.07 -5.21 3.68
N ILE A 21 -3.39 -5.01 2.56
CA ILE A 21 -2.00 -4.55 2.53
C ILE A 21 -1.85 -3.22 3.29
N LYS A 22 -2.69 -2.22 2.96
CA LYS A 22 -2.62 -0.90 3.59
C LYS A 22 -2.91 -0.94 5.10
N ASN A 23 -3.86 -1.76 5.54
CA ASN A 23 -4.25 -1.83 6.94
C ASN A 23 -3.39 -2.79 7.78
N SER A 24 -2.56 -3.62 7.15
CA SER A 24 -1.58 -4.46 7.85
C SER A 24 -0.43 -3.66 8.45
N ILE A 25 -0.21 -2.43 7.99
CA ILE A 25 0.81 -1.54 8.53
C ILE A 25 0.20 -0.74 9.68
N SER A 26 0.35 -1.27 10.89
CA SER A 26 -0.16 -0.65 12.10
C SER A 26 0.63 0.60 12.50
N THR A 27 0.02 1.45 13.32
CA THR A 27 0.70 2.62 13.92
C THR A 27 1.92 2.17 14.76
N GLU A 28 1.83 1.01 15.41
CA GLU A 28 2.92 0.44 16.21
C GLU A 28 4.12 0.10 15.31
N LEU A 29 3.86 -0.51 14.16
CA LEU A 29 4.89 -0.82 13.17
C LEU A 29 5.52 0.46 12.60
N LEU A 30 4.72 1.49 12.32
CA LEU A 30 5.25 2.79 11.89
C LEU A 30 6.09 3.47 12.97
N ASN A 31 5.77 3.28 14.25
CA ASN A 31 6.57 3.82 15.36
C ASN A 31 7.95 3.18 15.48
N THR A 32 8.19 2.00 14.91
CA THR A 32 9.54 1.41 14.83
C THR A 32 10.46 2.24 13.93
N LEU A 33 9.87 3.00 12.99
CA LEU A 33 10.56 4.03 12.21
C LEU A 33 10.67 5.34 12.99
N ASN A 34 11.31 5.32 14.16
CA ASN A 34 11.56 6.56 14.87
C ASN A 34 12.36 7.51 13.95
N THR A 35 11.75 8.65 13.57
CA THR A 35 12.32 9.57 12.57
C THR A 35 13.67 10.13 12.95
N LYS A 36 14.03 10.16 14.23
CA LYS A 36 15.35 10.61 14.70
C LYS A 36 16.45 9.60 14.36
N ASP A 37 16.13 8.32 14.40
CA ASP A 37 17.10 7.25 14.15
C ASP A 37 17.14 6.85 12.67
N LEU A 38 16.05 7.13 11.93
CA LEU A 38 15.97 6.85 10.50
C LEU A 38 16.86 7.77 9.66
N PHE A 39 16.94 9.06 10.03
CA PHE A 39 17.74 10.04 9.32
C PHE A 39 18.96 10.43 10.16
N LEU A 40 20.14 10.00 9.73
CA LEU A 40 21.41 10.38 10.32
C LEU A 40 21.87 11.70 9.67
N ILE A 41 21.88 12.78 10.44
CA ILE A 41 22.30 14.10 9.96
C ILE A 41 23.72 14.35 10.48
N THR A 42 24.70 14.36 9.56
CA THR A 42 26.11 14.61 9.87
C THR A 42 26.65 15.69 8.94
N ASN A 43 27.10 16.82 9.47
CA ASN A 43 27.81 17.88 8.72
C ASN A 43 27.19 18.24 7.35
N ASN A 44 25.91 18.57 7.29
CA ASN A 44 25.17 18.92 6.06
C ASN A 44 24.82 17.73 5.13
N THR A 45 25.13 16.50 5.48
CA THR A 45 24.66 15.31 4.78
C THR A 45 23.52 14.66 5.56
N VAL A 46 22.57 14.11 4.82
CA VAL A 46 21.45 13.34 5.37
C VAL A 46 21.56 11.93 4.83
N ASP A 47 21.95 11.02 5.70
CA ASP A 47 22.02 9.60 5.39
C ASP A 47 20.79 8.88 5.96
N ILE A 48 20.36 7.83 5.30
CA ILE A 48 19.24 7.00 5.75
C ILE A 48 19.80 5.75 6.41
N ASN A 49 19.30 5.43 7.61
CA ASN A 49 19.70 4.23 8.33
C ASN A 49 19.08 2.98 7.70
N ASN A 50 19.82 2.33 6.82
CA ASN A 50 19.39 1.13 6.11
C ASN A 50 19.04 -0.04 7.04
N SER A 51 19.63 -0.12 8.24
CA SER A 51 19.31 -1.19 9.20
C SER A 51 17.88 -1.08 9.70
N ILE A 52 17.43 0.14 10.05
CA ILE A 52 16.05 0.39 10.49
C ILE A 52 15.07 0.13 9.35
N ILE A 53 15.39 0.58 8.14
CA ILE A 53 14.58 0.31 6.94
C ILE A 53 14.43 -1.19 6.70
N ASN A 54 15.50 -1.95 6.78
CA ASN A 54 15.46 -3.39 6.54
C ASN A 54 14.63 -4.14 7.59
N ILE A 55 14.73 -3.75 8.87
CA ILE A 55 13.92 -4.35 9.94
C ILE A 55 12.44 -4.05 9.69
N PHE A 56 12.10 -2.78 9.46
CA PHE A 56 10.73 -2.37 9.17
C PHE A 56 10.15 -3.10 7.95
N THR A 57 10.89 -3.14 6.85
CA THR A 57 10.45 -3.79 5.60
C THR A 57 10.17 -5.27 5.83
N LYS A 58 11.04 -5.95 6.59
CA LYS A 58 10.87 -7.36 6.94
C LYS A 58 9.61 -7.57 7.78
N GLU A 59 9.41 -6.79 8.83
CA GLU A 59 8.26 -6.90 9.72
C GLU A 59 6.95 -6.58 8.99
N ALA A 60 6.93 -5.51 8.19
CA ALA A 60 5.80 -5.16 7.35
C ALA A 60 5.44 -6.27 6.37
N THR A 61 6.43 -6.86 5.72
CA THR A 61 6.22 -7.98 4.78
C THR A 61 5.59 -9.18 5.44
N ILE A 62 6.11 -9.56 6.62
CA ILE A 62 5.60 -10.70 7.40
C ILE A 62 4.15 -10.44 7.81
N GLU A 63 3.85 -9.24 8.32
CA GLU A 63 2.50 -8.92 8.78
C GLU A 63 1.48 -8.88 7.65
N ILE A 64 1.85 -8.31 6.49
CA ILE A 64 1.02 -8.29 5.28
C ILE A 64 0.74 -9.73 4.82
N GLN A 65 1.78 -10.55 4.70
CA GLN A 65 1.64 -11.93 4.24
C GLN A 65 0.75 -12.75 5.19
N LYS A 66 0.91 -12.57 6.49
CA LYS A 66 0.12 -13.23 7.53
C LYS A 66 -1.36 -12.84 7.45
N ASN A 67 -1.67 -11.54 7.32
CA ASN A 67 -3.04 -11.07 7.22
C ASN A 67 -3.74 -11.54 5.93
N LEU A 68 -3.04 -11.51 4.80
CA LEU A 68 -3.56 -12.05 3.54
C LEU A 68 -3.84 -13.56 3.65
N LYS A 69 -2.95 -14.31 4.33
CA LYS A 69 -3.12 -15.74 4.59
C LYS A 69 -4.32 -16.02 5.50
N HIS A 70 -4.47 -15.26 6.57
CA HIS A 70 -5.64 -15.38 7.45
C HIS A 70 -6.95 -15.13 6.71
N LEU A 71 -6.97 -14.15 5.80
CA LEU A 71 -8.14 -13.86 5.01
C LEU A 71 -8.44 -14.97 3.97
N GLU A 72 -7.41 -15.52 3.32
CA GLU A 72 -7.52 -16.67 2.42
C GLU A 72 -8.15 -17.87 3.14
N GLU A 73 -7.72 -18.14 4.37
CA GLU A 73 -8.20 -19.25 5.20
C GLU A 73 -9.57 -18.99 5.86
N GLY A 74 -10.09 -17.77 5.76
CA GLY A 74 -11.34 -17.37 6.44
C GLY A 74 -11.17 -17.05 7.92
N ASN A 75 -9.95 -16.94 8.42
CA ASN A 75 -9.61 -16.63 9.81
C ASN A 75 -9.64 -15.11 10.08
N ILE A 76 -10.76 -14.46 9.81
CA ILE A 76 -10.89 -13.00 9.89
C ILE A 76 -10.64 -12.43 11.30
N GLU A 77 -10.81 -13.26 12.35
CA GLU A 77 -10.58 -12.88 13.74
C GLU A 77 -9.09 -12.79 14.10
N LYS A 78 -8.21 -13.33 13.24
CA LYS A 78 -6.76 -13.34 13.45
C LYS A 78 -6.01 -12.26 12.69
N VAL A 79 -6.72 -11.42 11.90
CA VAL A 79 -6.09 -10.29 11.24
C VAL A 79 -5.67 -9.23 12.25
N SER A 80 -4.56 -8.56 12.01
CA SER A 80 -3.98 -7.58 12.93
C SER A 80 -4.66 -6.21 12.91
N PHE A 81 -5.54 -5.96 11.94
CA PHE A 81 -6.28 -4.71 11.82
C PHE A 81 -7.75 -4.87 12.27
N LYS A 82 -8.41 -3.75 12.52
CA LYS A 82 -9.81 -3.75 12.99
C LYS A 82 -10.75 -4.33 11.93
N GLU A 83 -11.68 -5.17 12.36
CA GLU A 83 -12.69 -5.79 11.46
C GLU A 83 -13.54 -4.77 10.70
N GLU A 84 -13.69 -3.55 11.22
CA GLU A 84 -14.42 -2.45 10.57
C GLU A 84 -13.86 -2.11 9.19
N VAL A 85 -12.57 -2.38 8.96
CA VAL A 85 -11.92 -2.25 7.64
C VAL A 85 -12.57 -3.14 6.58
N LEU A 86 -13.16 -4.25 7.01
CA LEU A 86 -13.85 -5.21 6.17
C LEU A 86 -15.40 -5.05 6.20
N ALA A 87 -15.91 -3.91 6.68
CA ALA A 87 -17.35 -3.67 6.84
C ALA A 87 -18.13 -3.77 5.51
N ASP A 88 -17.48 -3.51 4.38
CA ASP A 88 -18.09 -3.63 3.04
C ASP A 88 -18.23 -5.11 2.58
N TYR A 89 -17.70 -6.05 3.33
CA TYR A 89 -17.68 -7.47 2.99
C TYR A 89 -18.57 -8.28 3.94
N ASP A 90 -19.23 -9.29 3.39
CA ASP A 90 -20.05 -10.22 4.16
C ASP A 90 -19.14 -11.13 5.02
N LYS A 91 -19.23 -10.99 6.36
CA LYS A 91 -18.41 -11.73 7.32
C LYS A 91 -18.61 -13.25 7.23
N ASP A 92 -19.82 -13.73 6.97
CA ASP A 92 -20.09 -15.16 6.86
C ASP A 92 -19.47 -15.77 5.60
N ASN A 93 -19.39 -14.99 4.54
CA ASN A 93 -18.66 -15.38 3.33
C ASN A 93 -17.14 -15.33 3.57
N LEU A 94 -16.63 -14.29 4.22
CA LEU A 94 -15.20 -14.18 4.54
C LEU A 94 -14.71 -15.35 5.41
N LYS A 95 -15.48 -15.78 6.40
CA LYS A 95 -15.18 -16.98 7.23
C LYS A 95 -15.07 -18.27 6.42
N LYS A 96 -15.59 -18.30 5.20
CA LYS A 96 -15.49 -19.43 4.24
C LYS A 96 -14.40 -19.20 3.19
N GLY A 97 -13.57 -18.17 3.35
CA GLY A 97 -12.59 -17.74 2.37
C GLY A 97 -13.24 -17.21 1.07
N ILE A 98 -14.50 -16.82 1.12
CA ILE A 98 -15.23 -16.21 -0.01
C ILE A 98 -15.28 -14.72 0.25
N PHE A 99 -14.58 -13.93 -0.55
CA PHE A 99 -14.57 -12.48 -0.33
C PHE A 99 -15.71 -11.75 -1.06
N GLN A 100 -16.22 -12.33 -2.13
CA GLN A 100 -17.32 -11.75 -2.90
C GLN A 100 -18.17 -12.82 -3.57
N ARG A 101 -19.43 -12.50 -3.84
CA ARG A 101 -20.34 -13.30 -4.67
C ARG A 101 -20.85 -12.44 -5.80
N ILE A 102 -20.62 -12.87 -7.04
CA ILE A 102 -21.04 -12.15 -8.23
C ILE A 102 -22.15 -12.92 -8.92
N SER A 103 -23.22 -12.20 -9.30
CA SER A 103 -24.31 -12.79 -10.10
C SER A 103 -23.78 -13.22 -11.47
N SER A 104 -24.04 -14.47 -11.86
CA SER A 104 -23.68 -14.98 -13.20
C SER A 104 -24.41 -14.24 -14.33
N GLY A 105 -25.54 -13.62 -14.04
CA GLY A 105 -26.30 -12.82 -14.99
C GLY A 105 -25.70 -11.49 -15.40
N ILE A 106 -24.68 -11.01 -14.67
CA ILE A 106 -23.99 -9.74 -14.99
C ILE A 106 -23.40 -9.74 -16.40
N VAL A 107 -23.06 -10.93 -16.88
CA VAL A 107 -22.55 -11.16 -18.22
C VAL A 107 -23.49 -10.71 -19.32
N PHE A 108 -24.80 -10.79 -19.07
CA PHE A 108 -25.82 -10.48 -20.05
C PHE A 108 -26.29 -9.03 -20.03
N ASN A 109 -25.72 -8.22 -19.10
CA ASN A 109 -26.05 -6.81 -18.90
C ASN A 109 -27.58 -6.53 -18.81
N ASN A 110 -28.32 -7.51 -18.27
CA ASN A 110 -29.77 -7.43 -18.12
C ASN A 110 -30.15 -7.49 -16.63
N PRO A 111 -30.81 -6.45 -16.06
CA PRO A 111 -31.16 -6.37 -14.65
C PRO A 111 -31.98 -7.56 -14.14
N LEU A 112 -32.89 -8.10 -14.96
CA LEU A 112 -33.69 -9.26 -14.59
C LEU A 112 -32.85 -10.53 -14.48
N LEU A 113 -31.91 -10.73 -15.41
CA LEU A 113 -31.00 -11.86 -15.36
C LEU A 113 -29.98 -11.73 -14.19
N ILE A 114 -29.59 -10.52 -13.85
CA ILE A 114 -28.72 -10.27 -12.68
C ILE A 114 -29.43 -10.71 -11.40
N SER A 115 -30.68 -10.36 -11.20
CA SER A 115 -31.43 -10.67 -9.97
C SER A 115 -31.83 -12.15 -9.84
N LEU A 116 -32.10 -12.83 -10.97
CA LEU A 116 -32.56 -14.21 -10.98
C LEU A 116 -31.45 -15.26 -11.09
N SER A 117 -30.25 -14.85 -11.48
CA SER A 117 -29.14 -15.79 -11.70
C SER A 117 -28.40 -16.19 -10.41
N PRO A 118 -27.82 -17.40 -10.40
CA PRO A 118 -27.06 -17.86 -9.25
C PRO A 118 -25.83 -16.97 -8.99
N LYS A 119 -25.53 -16.78 -7.71
CA LYS A 119 -24.35 -16.03 -7.27
C LYS A 119 -23.13 -16.95 -7.25
N ILE A 120 -22.11 -16.59 -7.99
CA ILE A 120 -20.83 -17.30 -8.09
C ILE A 120 -19.91 -16.82 -6.99
N PRO A 121 -19.38 -17.71 -6.11
CA PRO A 121 -18.42 -17.35 -5.09
C PRO A 121 -17.06 -17.07 -5.72
N ILE A 122 -16.38 -16.04 -5.22
CA ILE A 122 -15.03 -15.68 -5.60
C ILE A 122 -14.13 -15.86 -4.39
N LYS A 123 -13.03 -16.57 -4.57
CA LYS A 123 -11.96 -16.76 -3.61
C LYS A 123 -10.64 -16.27 -4.20
N PHE A 124 -9.66 -16.08 -3.35
CA PHE A 124 -8.27 -15.93 -3.80
C PHE A 124 -7.37 -16.86 -3.00
N THR A 125 -6.22 -17.15 -3.56
CA THR A 125 -5.10 -17.81 -2.88
C THR A 125 -3.82 -17.06 -3.16
N LEU A 126 -2.91 -17.04 -2.17
CA LEU A 126 -1.59 -16.45 -2.34
C LEU A 126 -0.71 -17.37 -3.18
N ILE A 127 0.06 -16.77 -4.10
CA ILE A 127 1.06 -17.48 -4.88
C ILE A 127 2.44 -16.96 -4.51
N GLY A 128 3.27 -17.85 -3.98
CA GLY A 128 4.62 -17.50 -3.55
C GLY A 128 4.65 -16.57 -2.34
N ASN A 129 5.65 -15.69 -2.31
CA ASN A 129 5.91 -14.79 -1.19
C ASN A 129 5.57 -13.35 -1.56
N THR A 130 5.14 -12.59 -0.55
CA THR A 130 5.02 -11.13 -0.65
C THR A 130 6.41 -10.54 -0.86
N GLN A 131 6.54 -9.68 -1.87
CA GLN A 131 7.76 -8.92 -2.14
C GLN A 131 7.57 -7.50 -1.65
N SER A 132 8.60 -6.95 -1.02
CA SER A 132 8.60 -5.57 -0.55
C SER A 132 9.92 -4.89 -0.90
N ASN A 133 9.82 -3.61 -1.24
CA ASN A 133 10.95 -2.75 -1.53
C ASN A 133 10.68 -1.35 -0.98
N ILE A 134 11.74 -0.68 -0.52
CA ILE A 134 11.67 0.73 -0.13
C ILE A 134 12.18 1.58 -1.28
N ASP A 135 11.43 2.61 -1.60
CA ASP A 135 11.83 3.68 -2.51
C ASP A 135 11.90 5.02 -1.78
N THR A 136 12.97 5.77 -2.04
CA THR A 136 13.18 7.08 -1.44
C THR A 136 13.13 8.15 -2.52
N LYS A 137 12.16 9.03 -2.44
CA LYS A 137 11.98 10.15 -3.36
C LYS A 137 12.41 11.44 -2.68
N VAL A 138 13.33 12.17 -3.32
CA VAL A 138 13.78 13.48 -2.88
C VAL A 138 13.27 14.52 -3.87
N THR A 139 12.53 15.50 -3.36
CA THR A 139 11.99 16.59 -4.16
C THR A 139 12.50 17.92 -3.61
N ASN A 140 13.02 18.80 -4.47
CA ASN A 140 13.43 20.13 -4.08
C ASN A 140 12.21 20.94 -3.59
N TYR A 141 12.34 21.58 -2.46
CA TYR A 141 11.29 22.40 -1.85
C TYR A 141 11.81 23.77 -1.47
N GLY A 142 11.57 24.76 -2.32
CA GLY A 142 12.12 26.12 -2.15
C GLY A 142 13.61 26.21 -2.48
N ILE A 143 14.29 27.23 -1.92
CA ILE A 143 15.68 27.60 -2.33
C ILE A 143 16.72 26.62 -1.78
N ASN A 144 16.57 26.14 -0.54
CA ASN A 144 17.56 25.29 0.14
C ASN A 144 16.93 24.14 0.94
N ASN A 145 15.70 23.76 0.65
CA ASN A 145 15.02 22.68 1.37
C ASN A 145 14.78 21.49 0.44
N ALA A 146 14.75 20.31 1.02
CA ALA A 146 14.38 19.08 0.32
C ALA A 146 13.28 18.35 1.08
N LEU A 147 12.26 17.90 0.35
CA LEU A 147 11.24 17.00 0.86
C LEU A 147 11.68 15.57 0.56
N VAL A 148 11.93 14.80 1.61
CA VAL A 148 12.29 13.38 1.51
C VAL A 148 11.06 12.55 1.86
N GLN A 149 10.64 11.70 0.92
CA GLN A 149 9.57 10.73 1.10
C GLN A 149 10.15 9.33 1.00
N VAL A 150 9.82 8.51 1.99
CA VAL A 150 10.17 7.08 2.00
C VAL A 150 8.88 6.30 1.78
N ASN A 151 8.82 5.54 0.72
CA ASN A 151 7.66 4.75 0.31
C ASN A 151 7.97 3.26 0.39
N LEU A 152 7.05 2.50 0.95
CA LEU A 152 7.09 1.03 0.93
C LEU A 152 6.27 0.55 -0.26
N ASN A 153 6.92 -0.12 -1.21
CA ASN A 153 6.30 -0.76 -2.36
C ASN A 153 6.12 -2.24 -2.08
N ILE A 154 4.87 -2.69 -2.13
CA ILE A 154 4.50 -4.08 -1.90
C ILE A 154 3.96 -4.68 -3.20
N SER A 155 4.44 -5.87 -3.53
CA SER A 155 3.97 -6.67 -4.65
C SER A 155 3.55 -8.05 -4.16
N VAL A 156 2.30 -8.42 -4.41
CA VAL A 156 1.72 -9.70 -4.01
C VAL A 156 1.12 -10.39 -5.23
N ASN A 157 1.49 -11.65 -5.43
CA ASN A 157 0.87 -12.48 -6.47
C ASN A 157 -0.28 -13.28 -5.84
N ILE A 158 -1.45 -13.13 -6.40
CA ILE A 158 -2.64 -13.87 -5.98
C ILE A 158 -3.29 -14.55 -7.18
N GLN A 159 -3.87 -15.71 -6.93
CA GLN A 159 -4.74 -16.40 -7.89
C GLN A 159 -6.17 -16.18 -7.50
N VAL A 160 -6.94 -15.57 -8.37
CA VAL A 160 -8.38 -15.39 -8.22
C VAL A 160 -9.07 -16.67 -8.69
N LEU A 161 -9.88 -17.25 -7.79
CA LEU A 161 -10.52 -18.54 -8.00
C LEU A 161 -12.03 -18.36 -8.21
N LEU A 162 -12.52 -18.85 -9.32
CA LEU A 162 -13.93 -19.04 -9.63
C LEU A 162 -14.18 -20.54 -9.83
N PRO A 163 -15.43 -21.04 -9.69
CA PRO A 163 -15.71 -22.49 -9.74
C PRO A 163 -15.23 -23.22 -11.00
N VAL A 164 -15.09 -22.52 -12.13
CA VAL A 164 -14.74 -23.14 -13.41
C VAL A 164 -13.49 -22.52 -14.06
N THR A 165 -12.87 -21.54 -13.44
CA THR A 165 -11.65 -20.88 -13.95
C THR A 165 -10.88 -20.19 -12.84
N SER A 166 -9.62 -19.93 -13.10
CA SER A 166 -8.79 -19.10 -12.22
C SER A 166 -7.89 -18.19 -13.05
N LYS A 167 -7.41 -17.12 -12.44
CA LYS A 167 -6.46 -16.19 -13.05
C LYS A 167 -5.49 -15.68 -12.03
N GLU A 168 -4.22 -15.64 -12.39
CA GLU A 168 -3.17 -15.03 -11.60
C GLU A 168 -3.13 -13.54 -11.89
N ILE A 169 -2.98 -12.74 -10.83
CA ILE A 169 -2.80 -11.30 -10.88
C ILE A 169 -1.73 -10.87 -9.90
N THR A 170 -1.04 -9.78 -10.21
CA THR A 170 -0.09 -9.14 -9.31
C THR A 170 -0.72 -7.85 -8.78
N VAL A 171 -0.81 -7.74 -7.46
CA VAL A 171 -1.30 -6.54 -6.78
C VAL A 171 -0.10 -5.73 -6.30
N ASN A 172 0.06 -4.53 -6.84
CA ASN A 172 1.10 -3.59 -6.44
C ASN A 172 0.48 -2.47 -5.61
N THR A 173 1.06 -2.18 -4.46
CA THR A 173 0.59 -1.12 -3.56
C THR A 173 1.77 -0.32 -3.04
N GLU A 174 1.70 1.00 -3.19
CA GLU A 174 2.66 1.95 -2.64
C GLU A 174 2.09 2.58 -1.38
N ILE A 175 2.88 2.61 -0.31
CA ILE A 175 2.48 3.14 1.00
C ILE A 175 3.54 4.15 1.44
N PRO A 176 3.20 5.45 1.57
CA PRO A 176 4.11 6.42 2.15
C PRO A 176 4.27 6.15 3.64
N VAL A 177 5.49 5.87 4.08
CA VAL A 177 5.80 5.52 5.48
C VAL A 177 6.40 6.68 6.24
N VAL A 178 7.23 7.50 5.59
CA VAL A 178 7.83 8.70 6.19
C VAL A 178 7.87 9.83 5.16
N THR A 179 7.53 11.04 5.63
CA THR A 179 7.75 12.28 4.87
C THR A 179 8.43 13.28 5.78
N LYS A 180 9.60 13.78 5.37
CA LYS A 180 10.40 14.73 6.15
C LYS A 180 10.87 15.90 5.29
N LEU A 181 10.68 17.11 5.80
CA LEU A 181 11.30 18.31 5.25
C LEU A 181 12.68 18.50 5.86
N ILE A 182 13.69 18.61 5.02
CA ILE A 182 15.07 18.88 5.42
C ILE A 182 15.40 20.30 5.00
N ASN A 183 15.76 21.12 5.98
CA ASN A 183 16.12 22.51 5.74
C ASN A 183 17.64 22.62 5.54
N GLY A 184 18.05 23.13 4.40
CA GLY A 184 19.44 23.48 4.13
C GLY A 184 19.81 24.86 4.68
N VAL A 185 21.10 25.11 4.83
CA VAL A 185 21.60 26.43 5.26
C VAL A 185 21.55 27.40 4.06
N THR A 186 20.93 28.55 4.26
CA THR A 186 20.90 29.61 3.24
C THR A 186 22.32 30.19 3.05
N PRO A 187 22.89 30.20 1.83
CA PRO A 187 24.20 30.78 1.61
C PRO A 187 24.22 32.26 2.00
N SER A 188 25.27 32.69 2.73
CA SER A 188 25.40 34.04 3.24
C SER A 188 25.47 35.15 2.16
N TYR A 189 25.78 34.77 0.92
CA TYR A 189 25.82 35.75 -0.20
C TYR A 189 24.45 36.21 -0.68
N TYR A 190 23.35 35.56 -0.30
CA TYR A 190 22.00 36.09 -0.58
C TYR A 190 21.65 37.33 0.27
N PHE A 191 22.45 37.62 1.28
CA PHE A 191 22.29 38.79 2.16
C PHE A 191 23.28 39.92 1.85
N THR A 192 24.06 39.86 0.76
CA THR A 192 24.96 40.96 0.40
C THR A 192 24.18 42.16 -0.16
N ASN A 193 24.11 43.13 0.69
CA ASN A 193 23.80 44.57 0.59
C ASN A 193 23.22 45.12 -0.71
N PRO A 194 22.18 45.95 -0.59
CA PRO A 194 21.90 46.98 -1.60
C PRO A 194 23.09 47.93 -1.68
N HIS A 195 23.65 48.09 -2.88
CA HIS A 195 24.67 49.05 -3.18
C HIS A 195 24.29 50.42 -2.64
N THR A 196 25.05 50.95 -1.71
CA THR A 196 25.10 52.39 -1.39
C THR A 196 25.71 53.10 -2.62
N TYR A 197 24.87 53.62 -3.48
CA TYR A 197 25.33 54.57 -4.50
C TYR A 197 25.68 55.88 -3.78
N THR A 198 26.97 56.17 -3.66
CA THR A 198 27.46 57.51 -3.36
C THR A 198 27.37 58.32 -4.64
N LEU A 199 26.49 59.32 -4.65
CA LEU A 199 26.47 60.30 -5.71
C LEU A 199 27.76 61.14 -5.66
N PRO A 200 28.46 61.38 -6.81
CA PRO A 200 29.58 62.28 -6.83
C PRO A 200 29.07 63.72 -6.71
N ASN A 201 29.81 64.58 -5.93
CA ASN A 201 29.61 66.01 -5.80
C ASN A 201 29.83 66.75 -7.13
#